data_caf07f68328fa10bd11c8a759a529ac6
#
_entry.id   caf07f68328fa10bd11c8a759a529ac6
#
_cell.length_a   1.000
_cell.length_b   1.000
_cell.length_c   1.000
_cell.angle_alpha   90.00
_cell.angle_beta   90.00
_cell.angle_gamma   90.00
#
_symmetry.space_group_name_H-M   'P 1'
#
loop_
_entity.id
_entity.type
_entity.pdbx_description
1 polymer ?
#
loop_
_entity_poly.entity_id
_entity_poly.type
_entity_poly.pdbx_seq_one_letter_code
_entity_poly.pdbx_strand_id
1 'polypeptide(L)'
;MISSCIIALSNIYCSTSLSDNAYSLVAEVLKKLVAIAPTHCHLFITELAFSVQNLTKSAMDELHTFGETEKALLSSSSSDGAAILRVLLALSSLVASLNEKEKDQQVLPEKEQTAALSQVWDINAALEPLWLELSTCISKIESYSDSATVLPTTSIISTSKPSGAMPPLPAGSQNILPYIESFFVMCEKLHPGQPGASQDFSLAAVSDVEDASTSDGQQKTPVSVLKVDEKHIAFVKFSEKHRKLLNAFIRQNPGLLEKSFSLMLKVPRFIDFDNKRSHFRSKIKHQHDHHHSPLRISVRRAYILEDSYNQLRMRSTQDLKGRLTVHFQGEEGIDAGGLTREWYQSLSRVIFDKGALLFTTVGNESTFQPNPNSVYQTEHLSYFKFVGRVVSTCSELLLD
;
A
#
# COMPACT_ATOMS: atom_id res chain seq x y z
N MET A 1 25.76 -33.34 -9.21
CA MET A 1 24.99 -32.86 -10.38
C MET A 1 23.99 -31.77 -9.99
N ILE A 2 23.03 -31.99 -9.06
CA ILE A 2 22.03 -30.98 -8.66
C ILE A 2 22.70 -29.71 -8.12
N SER A 3 23.66 -29.81 -7.21
CA SER A 3 24.37 -28.66 -6.65
C SER A 3 25.07 -27.80 -7.74
N SER A 4 25.72 -28.46 -8.72
CA SER A 4 26.37 -27.75 -9.83
C SER A 4 25.35 -27.03 -10.73
N CYS A 5 24.16 -27.60 -10.93
CA CYS A 5 23.06 -26.92 -11.66
C CYS A 5 22.54 -25.72 -10.86
N ILE A 6 22.41 -25.84 -9.54
CA ILE A 6 21.97 -24.75 -8.67
C ILE A 6 22.94 -23.57 -8.77
N ILE A 7 24.25 -23.81 -8.61
CA ILE A 7 25.28 -22.78 -8.73
C ILE A 7 25.21 -22.09 -10.10
N ALA A 8 25.13 -22.88 -11.20
CA ALA A 8 25.06 -22.33 -12.54
C ALA A 8 23.82 -21.46 -12.76
N LEU A 9 22.66 -21.93 -12.31
CA LEU A 9 21.38 -21.18 -12.43
C LEU A 9 21.39 -19.91 -11.57
N SER A 10 21.92 -19.98 -10.35
CA SER A 10 22.05 -18.81 -9.49
C SER A 10 22.95 -17.75 -10.11
N ASN A 11 24.07 -18.13 -10.71
CA ASN A 11 24.97 -17.21 -11.42
C ASN A 11 24.30 -16.56 -12.63
N ILE A 12 23.54 -17.33 -13.41
CA ILE A 12 22.75 -16.77 -14.53
C ILE A 12 21.69 -15.79 -14.02
N TYR A 13 20.98 -16.19 -12.97
CA TYR A 13 19.90 -15.39 -12.37
C TYR A 13 20.38 -14.04 -11.85
N CYS A 14 21.57 -13.99 -11.31
CA CYS A 14 22.20 -12.78 -10.75
C CYS A 14 22.90 -11.91 -11.80
N SER A 15 22.92 -12.34 -13.07
CA SER A 15 23.56 -11.56 -14.13
C SER A 15 22.82 -10.26 -14.41
N THR A 16 23.56 -9.17 -14.41
CA THR A 16 23.03 -7.81 -14.71
C THR A 16 22.63 -7.65 -16.17
N SER A 17 23.14 -8.51 -17.07
CA SER A 17 22.87 -8.49 -18.51
C SER A 17 21.72 -9.42 -18.94
N LEU A 18 21.00 -10.03 -18.01
CA LEU A 18 19.93 -10.97 -18.32
C LEU A 18 18.69 -10.25 -18.89
N SER A 19 18.20 -10.68 -20.05
CA SER A 19 16.96 -10.16 -20.63
C SER A 19 15.74 -10.62 -19.82
N ASP A 20 14.64 -9.86 -19.86
CA ASP A 20 13.41 -10.16 -19.10
C ASP A 20 12.82 -11.53 -19.44
N ASN A 21 12.88 -11.94 -20.73
CA ASN A 21 12.40 -13.25 -21.17
C ASN A 21 13.28 -14.39 -20.61
N ALA A 22 14.60 -14.22 -20.64
CA ALA A 22 15.53 -15.19 -20.07
C ALA A 22 15.39 -15.26 -18.54
N TYR A 23 15.20 -14.12 -17.88
CA TYR A 23 14.91 -14.06 -16.46
C TYR A 23 13.65 -14.86 -16.10
N SER A 24 12.54 -14.64 -16.79
CA SER A 24 11.29 -15.35 -16.54
C SER A 24 11.43 -16.87 -16.69
N LEU A 25 12.17 -17.30 -17.69
CA LEU A 25 12.46 -18.72 -17.91
C LEU A 25 13.29 -19.31 -16.77
N VAL A 26 14.37 -18.65 -16.37
CA VAL A 26 15.24 -19.10 -15.27
C VAL A 26 14.48 -19.13 -13.95
N ALA A 27 13.64 -18.13 -13.67
CA ALA A 27 12.80 -18.10 -12.48
C ALA A 27 11.81 -19.29 -12.44
N GLU A 28 11.21 -19.64 -13.57
CA GLU A 28 10.34 -20.82 -13.66
C GLU A 28 11.10 -22.14 -13.46
N VAL A 29 12.30 -22.27 -14.01
CA VAL A 29 13.16 -23.43 -13.80
C VAL A 29 13.55 -23.56 -12.32
N LEU A 30 13.95 -22.46 -11.66
CA LEU A 30 14.25 -22.44 -10.23
C LEU A 30 13.04 -22.89 -9.39
N LYS A 31 11.87 -22.39 -9.69
CA LYS A 31 10.62 -22.76 -9.01
C LYS A 31 10.33 -24.26 -9.14
N LYS A 32 10.49 -24.82 -10.34
CA LYS A 32 10.30 -26.25 -10.59
C LYS A 32 11.35 -27.10 -9.87
N LEU A 33 12.61 -26.68 -9.85
CA LEU A 33 13.67 -27.40 -9.13
C LEU A 33 13.44 -27.43 -7.62
N VAL A 34 13.00 -26.33 -7.02
CA VAL A 34 12.63 -26.27 -5.60
C VAL A 34 11.45 -27.19 -5.29
N ALA A 35 10.48 -27.32 -6.19
CA ALA A 35 9.36 -28.23 -6.04
C ALA A 35 9.78 -29.71 -6.10
N ILE A 36 10.71 -30.06 -6.99
CA ILE A 36 11.19 -31.43 -7.19
C ILE A 36 12.23 -31.85 -6.12
N ALA A 37 13.11 -30.94 -5.74
CA ALA A 37 14.20 -31.18 -4.81
C ALA A 37 14.20 -30.21 -3.63
N PRO A 38 13.17 -30.24 -2.78
CA PRO A 38 13.00 -29.29 -1.67
C PRO A 38 14.13 -29.33 -0.64
N THR A 39 14.80 -30.46 -0.51
CA THR A 39 15.97 -30.66 0.38
C THR A 39 17.18 -29.80 -0.02
N HIS A 40 17.21 -29.29 -1.25
CA HIS A 40 18.31 -28.45 -1.74
C HIS A 40 17.98 -26.94 -1.67
N CYS A 41 16.86 -26.56 -1.08
CA CYS A 41 16.44 -25.16 -0.96
C CYS A 41 17.48 -24.30 -0.24
N HIS A 42 18.14 -24.84 0.78
CA HIS A 42 19.20 -24.17 1.53
C HIS A 42 20.40 -23.80 0.65
N LEU A 43 20.76 -24.66 -0.32
CA LEU A 43 21.86 -24.35 -1.26
C LEU A 43 21.52 -23.17 -2.16
N PHE A 44 20.27 -23.05 -2.63
CA PHE A 44 19.83 -21.87 -3.38
C PHE A 44 19.91 -20.59 -2.54
N ILE A 45 19.50 -20.66 -1.29
CA ILE A 45 19.58 -19.51 -0.38
C ILE A 45 21.05 -19.10 -0.20
N THR A 46 21.95 -20.05 0.01
CA THR A 46 23.38 -19.79 0.16
C THR A 46 23.99 -19.10 -1.07
N GLU A 47 23.73 -19.63 -2.26
CA GLU A 47 24.28 -19.10 -3.51
C GLU A 47 23.70 -17.70 -3.84
N LEU A 48 22.39 -17.50 -3.63
CA LEU A 48 21.77 -16.21 -3.84
C LEU A 48 22.23 -15.17 -2.79
N ALA A 49 22.45 -15.58 -1.55
CA ALA A 49 23.00 -14.74 -0.49
C ALA A 49 24.41 -14.24 -0.85
N PHE A 50 25.26 -15.14 -1.33
CA PHE A 50 26.60 -14.78 -1.81
C PHE A 50 26.54 -13.79 -2.98
N SER A 51 25.63 -14.00 -3.90
CA SER A 51 25.44 -13.10 -5.05
C SER A 51 24.97 -11.70 -4.63
N VAL A 52 24.10 -11.59 -3.63
CA VAL A 52 23.69 -10.29 -3.06
C VAL A 52 24.90 -9.52 -2.53
N GLN A 53 25.78 -10.19 -1.78
CA GLN A 53 26.99 -9.54 -1.23
C GLN A 53 27.91 -8.98 -2.33
N ASN A 54 28.05 -9.72 -3.43
CA ASN A 54 28.85 -9.28 -4.57
C ASN A 54 28.24 -8.09 -5.31
N LEU A 55 26.91 -8.08 -5.45
CA LEU A 55 26.18 -6.99 -6.11
C LEU A 55 26.10 -5.71 -5.26
N THR A 56 26.18 -5.83 -3.94
CA THR A 56 25.99 -4.68 -3.03
C THR A 56 26.96 -3.55 -3.30
N LYS A 57 28.24 -3.88 -3.53
CA LYS A 57 29.29 -2.87 -3.78
C LYS A 57 29.02 -2.10 -5.07
N SER A 58 28.78 -2.81 -6.17
CA SER A 58 28.48 -2.20 -7.47
C SER A 58 27.21 -1.35 -7.40
N ALA A 59 26.19 -1.82 -6.70
CA ALA A 59 24.94 -1.11 -6.47
C ALA A 59 25.13 0.19 -5.66
N MET A 60 26.00 0.16 -4.66
CA MET A 60 26.35 1.38 -3.90
C MET A 60 27.06 2.41 -4.77
N ASP A 61 28.00 1.98 -5.61
CA ASP A 61 28.69 2.85 -6.56
C ASP A 61 27.72 3.45 -7.59
N GLU A 62 26.75 2.67 -8.07
CA GLU A 62 25.68 3.12 -8.96
C GLU A 62 24.80 4.19 -8.27
N LEU A 63 24.31 3.94 -7.06
CA LEU A 63 23.49 4.89 -6.30
C LEU A 63 24.25 6.17 -5.97
N HIS A 64 25.52 6.05 -5.62
CA HIS A 64 26.38 7.21 -5.38
C HIS A 64 26.45 8.10 -6.62
N THR A 65 26.70 7.48 -7.79
CA THR A 65 26.74 8.16 -9.08
C THR A 65 25.40 8.85 -9.42
N PHE A 66 24.28 8.21 -9.16
CA PHE A 66 22.95 8.82 -9.36
C PHE A 66 22.72 10.05 -8.46
N GLY A 67 23.26 10.04 -7.25
CA GLY A 67 23.17 11.15 -6.32
C GLY A 67 24.10 12.31 -6.63
N GLU A 68 25.11 12.15 -7.50
CA GLU A 68 26.06 13.22 -7.81
C GLU A 68 25.58 14.19 -8.89
N THR A 69 24.91 13.68 -9.92
CA THR A 69 24.45 14.51 -11.04
C THR A 69 23.13 14.03 -11.62
N GLU A 70 22.24 14.98 -11.92
CA GLU A 70 20.98 14.70 -12.62
C GLU A 70 21.23 14.02 -13.98
N LYS A 71 22.32 14.36 -14.65
CA LYS A 71 22.71 13.75 -15.94
C LYS A 71 23.04 12.26 -15.80
N ALA A 72 23.69 11.85 -14.72
CA ALA A 72 23.98 10.45 -14.45
C ALA A 72 22.68 9.66 -14.20
N LEU A 73 21.74 10.24 -13.44
CA LEU A 73 20.43 9.65 -13.19
C LEU A 73 19.64 9.44 -14.49
N LEU A 74 19.75 10.36 -15.46
CA LEU A 74 19.04 10.28 -16.75
C LEU A 74 19.66 9.28 -17.73
N SER A 75 20.97 9.08 -17.70
CA SER A 75 21.71 8.33 -18.71
C SER A 75 21.89 6.85 -18.40
N SER A 76 21.57 6.43 -17.20
CA SER A 76 21.85 5.08 -16.71
C SER A 76 20.65 4.12 -16.87
N SER A 77 20.98 2.84 -17.05
CA SER A 77 20.00 1.76 -16.97
C SER A 77 20.21 1.02 -15.65
N SER A 78 19.43 1.22 -14.65
CA SER A 78 19.51 0.60 -13.31
C SER A 78 19.64 -0.94 -13.32
N SER A 79 20.75 -1.44 -13.90
CA SER A 79 20.99 -2.88 -14.07
C SER A 79 21.27 -3.59 -12.75
N ASP A 80 22.05 -2.95 -11.87
CA ASP A 80 22.41 -3.53 -10.57
C ASP A 80 21.20 -3.52 -9.61
N GLY A 81 20.43 -2.43 -9.61
CA GLY A 81 19.17 -2.36 -8.86
C GLY A 81 18.16 -3.42 -9.28
N ALA A 82 17.99 -3.64 -10.58
CA ALA A 82 17.13 -4.68 -11.11
C ALA A 82 17.62 -6.08 -10.73
N ALA A 83 18.95 -6.33 -10.76
CA ALA A 83 19.53 -7.60 -10.36
C ALA A 83 19.30 -7.89 -8.87
N ILE A 84 19.54 -6.92 -7.98
CA ILE A 84 19.29 -7.04 -6.54
C ILE A 84 17.82 -7.34 -6.28
N LEU A 85 16.90 -6.60 -6.90
CA LEU A 85 15.47 -6.83 -6.74
C LEU A 85 15.08 -8.27 -7.10
N ARG A 86 15.55 -8.77 -8.24
CA ARG A 86 15.29 -10.14 -8.68
C ARG A 86 15.79 -11.17 -7.67
N VAL A 87 17.00 -11.01 -7.18
CA VAL A 87 17.59 -11.92 -6.18
C VAL A 87 16.81 -11.91 -4.88
N LEU A 88 16.43 -10.74 -4.37
CA LEU A 88 15.64 -10.62 -3.14
C LEU A 88 14.23 -11.20 -3.29
N LEU A 89 13.61 -11.06 -4.45
CA LEU A 89 12.31 -11.70 -4.74
C LEU A 89 12.44 -13.24 -4.78
N ALA A 90 13.50 -13.77 -5.36
CA ALA A 90 13.78 -15.21 -5.36
C ALA A 90 13.99 -15.72 -3.93
N LEU A 91 14.82 -15.06 -3.14
CA LEU A 91 15.05 -15.38 -1.73
C LEU A 91 13.75 -15.35 -0.93
N SER A 92 12.90 -14.35 -1.14
CA SER A 92 11.60 -14.25 -0.45
C SER A 92 10.70 -15.44 -0.76
N SER A 93 10.69 -15.90 -2.01
CA SER A 93 9.92 -17.08 -2.42
C SER A 93 10.45 -18.38 -1.80
N LEU A 94 11.78 -18.52 -1.71
CA LEU A 94 12.43 -19.68 -1.09
C LEU A 94 12.15 -19.74 0.41
N VAL A 95 12.26 -18.61 1.11
CA VAL A 95 11.96 -18.49 2.54
C VAL A 95 10.48 -18.80 2.82
N ALA A 96 9.57 -18.28 1.99
CA ALA A 96 8.15 -18.60 2.12
C ALA A 96 7.88 -20.10 1.96
N SER A 97 8.54 -20.75 0.98
CA SER A 97 8.42 -22.20 0.77
C SER A 97 8.97 -23.04 1.93
N LEU A 98 10.00 -22.55 2.64
CA LEU A 98 10.48 -23.21 3.86
C LEU A 98 9.45 -23.13 4.98
N ASN A 99 8.86 -21.96 5.19
CA ASN A 99 7.87 -21.72 6.25
C ASN A 99 6.54 -22.49 6.02
N GLU A 100 6.11 -22.66 4.76
CA GLU A 100 4.91 -23.44 4.44
C GLU A 100 5.08 -24.94 4.74
N LYS A 101 6.27 -25.50 4.47
CA LYS A 101 6.57 -26.92 4.72
C LYS A 101 6.68 -27.28 6.20
N GLU A 102 6.97 -26.31 7.04
CA GLU A 102 6.94 -26.47 8.50
C GLU A 102 5.54 -26.86 9.02
N LYS A 103 4.49 -26.42 8.32
CA LYS A 103 3.09 -26.76 8.64
C LYS A 103 2.69 -28.19 8.23
N ASP A 104 3.36 -28.77 7.23
CA ASP A 104 3.00 -30.06 6.63
C ASP A 104 3.83 -31.27 7.12
N GLN A 105 4.60 -31.15 8.20
CA GLN A 105 5.40 -32.23 8.84
C GLN A 105 6.43 -32.98 7.94
N GLN A 106 6.79 -32.49 6.77
CA GLN A 106 7.91 -32.97 6.00
C GLN A 106 9.17 -32.16 6.30
N VAL A 107 9.78 -32.40 7.42
CA VAL A 107 10.82 -31.56 8.04
C VAL A 107 12.18 -31.81 7.38
N LEU A 108 12.77 -30.71 6.85
CA LEU A 108 14.23 -30.61 6.76
C LEU A 108 14.85 -30.74 8.16
N PRO A 109 16.04 -31.28 8.33
CA PRO A 109 16.71 -31.30 9.63
C PRO A 109 16.77 -29.90 10.21
N GLU A 110 16.33 -29.72 11.42
CA GLU A 110 16.23 -28.42 12.13
C GLU A 110 17.51 -27.57 12.04
N LYS A 111 18.66 -28.21 11.96
CA LYS A 111 19.96 -27.55 11.77
C LYS A 111 20.11 -26.85 10.40
N GLU A 112 19.60 -27.45 9.33
CA GLU A 112 19.73 -26.88 7.98
C GLU A 112 18.76 -25.67 7.79
N GLN A 113 17.59 -25.77 8.39
CA GLN A 113 16.61 -24.67 8.40
C GLN A 113 17.13 -23.48 9.21
N THR A 114 17.71 -23.72 10.38
CA THR A 114 18.32 -22.68 11.21
C THR A 114 19.50 -22.01 10.49
N ALA A 115 20.33 -22.80 9.78
CA ALA A 115 21.44 -22.27 9.00
C ALA A 115 20.96 -21.38 7.82
N ALA A 116 19.91 -21.78 7.10
CA ALA A 116 19.34 -21.00 6.02
C ALA A 116 18.73 -19.66 6.51
N LEU A 117 18.05 -19.69 7.64
CA LEU A 117 17.52 -18.48 8.27
C LEU A 117 18.62 -17.55 8.78
N SER A 118 19.71 -18.11 9.34
CA SER A 118 20.88 -17.32 9.73
C SER A 118 21.49 -16.58 8.55
N GLN A 119 21.60 -17.20 7.38
CA GLN A 119 22.09 -16.52 6.16
C GLN A 119 21.20 -15.37 5.70
N VAL A 120 19.90 -15.48 5.88
CA VAL A 120 18.99 -14.35 5.60
C VAL A 120 19.25 -13.17 6.54
N TRP A 121 19.62 -13.43 7.80
CA TRP A 121 20.06 -12.37 8.73
C TRP A 121 21.35 -11.71 8.28
N ASP A 122 22.31 -12.50 7.83
CA ASP A 122 23.60 -11.99 7.31
C ASP A 122 23.40 -11.11 6.06
N ILE A 123 22.47 -11.49 5.19
CA ILE A 123 22.08 -10.67 4.03
C ILE A 123 21.52 -9.31 4.49
N ASN A 124 20.68 -9.32 5.50
CA ASN A 124 20.10 -8.08 6.03
C ASN A 124 21.16 -7.11 6.53
N ALA A 125 22.12 -7.62 7.27
CA ALA A 125 23.25 -6.84 7.76
C ALA A 125 24.14 -6.33 6.60
N ALA A 126 24.40 -7.18 5.61
CA ALA A 126 25.18 -6.82 4.43
C ALA A 126 24.54 -5.74 3.56
N LEU A 127 23.21 -5.65 3.54
CA LEU A 127 22.46 -4.66 2.76
C LEU A 127 22.21 -3.34 3.49
N GLU A 128 22.47 -3.26 4.78
CA GLU A 128 22.21 -2.02 5.56
C GLU A 128 22.97 -0.80 4.98
N PRO A 129 24.26 -0.86 4.59
CA PRO A 129 24.93 0.26 3.95
C PRO A 129 24.29 0.69 2.62
N LEU A 130 23.74 -0.27 1.85
CA LEU A 130 23.04 0.04 0.60
C LEU A 130 21.77 0.88 0.86
N TRP A 131 21.02 0.56 1.92
CA TRP A 131 19.81 1.32 2.26
C TRP A 131 20.11 2.73 2.74
N LEU A 132 21.25 2.91 3.40
CA LEU A 132 21.73 4.22 3.81
C LEU A 132 22.12 5.05 2.57
N GLU A 133 22.86 4.46 1.61
CA GLU A 133 23.23 5.13 0.37
C GLU A 133 21.98 5.45 -0.48
N LEU A 134 21.01 4.53 -0.57
CA LEU A 134 19.72 4.77 -1.22
C LEU A 134 19.01 6.00 -0.62
N SER A 135 18.94 6.06 0.71
CA SER A 135 18.31 7.20 1.40
C SER A 135 19.07 8.52 1.13
N THR A 136 20.38 8.48 1.04
CA THR A 136 21.22 9.63 0.72
C THR A 136 21.02 10.08 -0.73
N CYS A 137 21.01 9.14 -1.67
CA CYS A 137 20.74 9.38 -3.09
C CYS A 137 19.35 10.04 -3.28
N ILE A 138 18.31 9.50 -2.66
CA ILE A 138 16.97 10.08 -2.74
C ILE A 138 16.93 11.51 -2.20
N SER A 139 17.59 11.78 -1.07
CA SER A 139 17.63 13.12 -0.48
C SER A 139 18.30 14.13 -1.41
N LYS A 140 19.34 13.72 -2.14
CA LYS A 140 20.00 14.57 -3.16
C LYS A 140 19.07 14.83 -4.35
N ILE A 141 18.37 13.81 -4.85
CA ILE A 141 17.40 13.94 -5.96
C ILE A 141 16.24 14.87 -5.58
N GLU A 142 15.72 14.76 -4.37
CA GLU A 142 14.67 15.66 -3.87
C GLU A 142 15.16 17.11 -3.79
N SER A 143 16.43 17.34 -3.40
CA SER A 143 17.02 18.68 -3.34
C SER A 143 17.19 19.33 -4.72
N TYR A 144 17.50 18.57 -5.77
CA TYR A 144 17.55 19.08 -7.14
C TYR A 144 16.18 19.52 -7.65
N SER A 145 15.15 18.76 -7.32
CA SER A 145 13.77 19.10 -7.70
C SER A 145 13.26 20.38 -7.05
N ASP A 146 13.61 20.61 -5.78
CA ASP A 146 13.22 21.83 -5.06
C ASP A 146 13.98 23.07 -5.61
N SER A 147 15.22 22.92 -6.09
CA SER A 147 16.02 23.99 -6.69
C SER A 147 15.53 24.39 -8.08
N ALA A 148 14.99 23.48 -8.87
CA ALA A 148 14.49 23.74 -10.21
C ALA A 148 13.20 24.58 -10.22
N THR A 149 12.47 24.65 -9.10
CA THR A 149 11.25 25.45 -8.95
C THR A 149 11.51 26.93 -8.65
N VAL A 150 12.75 27.36 -8.44
CA VAL A 150 13.15 28.72 -8.00
C VAL A 150 13.64 29.60 -9.16
N LEU A 151 13.71 29.13 -10.41
CA LEU A 151 14.06 29.99 -11.54
C LEU A 151 12.88 30.93 -11.90
N PRO A 152 13.06 32.26 -11.85
CA PRO A 152 12.03 33.21 -12.24
C PRO A 152 11.87 33.20 -13.77
N THR A 153 10.95 32.43 -14.28
CA THR A 153 10.53 32.56 -15.68
C THR A 153 9.67 33.81 -15.80
N THR A 154 10.27 34.89 -16.26
CA THR A 154 9.57 36.06 -16.83
C THR A 154 8.81 35.60 -18.07
N SER A 155 7.59 35.17 -17.91
CA SER A 155 6.60 35.15 -18.99
C SER A 155 5.21 35.31 -18.40
N ILE A 156 4.68 36.48 -18.68
CA ILE A 156 3.33 36.95 -18.42
C ILE A 156 2.38 36.09 -19.26
N ILE A 157 1.75 35.08 -18.67
CA ILE A 157 0.41 34.62 -19.04
C ILE A 157 -0.18 33.99 -17.77
N SER A 158 -1.07 34.73 -17.15
CA SER A 158 -1.89 34.34 -16.01
C SER A 158 -2.92 33.28 -16.42
N THR A 159 -2.59 32.01 -16.26
CA THR A 159 -3.60 30.98 -16.06
C THR A 159 -3.42 30.45 -14.64
N SER A 160 -4.42 30.66 -13.82
CA SER A 160 -4.52 30.25 -12.44
C SER A 160 -4.19 28.75 -12.31
N LYS A 161 -2.97 28.41 -11.88
CA LYS A 161 -2.66 27.05 -11.42
C LYS A 161 -3.51 26.75 -10.20
N PRO A 162 -4.20 25.61 -10.13
CA PRO A 162 -4.86 25.19 -8.91
C PRO A 162 -3.79 25.06 -7.83
N SER A 163 -3.93 25.83 -6.77
CA SER A 163 -3.11 25.76 -5.56
C SER A 163 -3.17 24.35 -5.00
N GLY A 164 -2.07 23.59 -5.08
CA GLY A 164 -1.98 22.23 -4.53
C GLY A 164 -1.42 21.14 -5.45
N ALA A 165 -1.03 21.48 -6.70
CA ALA A 165 -0.39 20.48 -7.56
C ALA A 165 0.99 20.09 -7.01
N MET A 166 1.10 18.86 -6.50
CA MET A 166 2.37 18.29 -6.05
C MET A 166 3.37 18.21 -7.21
N PRO A 167 4.67 18.40 -6.95
CA PRO A 167 5.68 18.37 -8.00
C PRO A 167 5.69 17.03 -8.74
N PRO A 168 5.97 17.03 -10.06
CA PRO A 168 6.12 15.80 -10.81
C PRO A 168 7.33 15.01 -10.32
N LEU A 169 7.36 13.70 -10.63
CA LEU A 169 8.51 12.86 -10.35
C LEU A 169 9.74 13.40 -11.10
N PRO A 170 10.89 13.59 -10.43
CA PRO A 170 12.12 14.04 -11.11
C PRO A 170 12.50 13.11 -12.25
N ALA A 171 12.97 13.66 -13.36
CA ALA A 171 13.37 12.88 -14.52
C ALA A 171 14.49 11.89 -14.15
N GLY A 172 14.42 10.68 -14.69
CA GLY A 172 15.38 9.61 -14.38
C GLY A 172 15.13 8.87 -13.07
N SER A 173 14.23 9.33 -12.20
CA SER A 173 13.95 8.68 -10.90
C SER A 173 13.50 7.23 -11.05
N GLN A 174 13.03 6.80 -12.23
CA GLN A 174 12.71 5.40 -12.49
C GLN A 174 13.90 4.46 -12.27
N ASN A 175 15.12 4.96 -12.41
CA ASN A 175 16.34 4.18 -12.21
C ASN A 175 16.60 3.81 -10.74
N ILE A 176 16.04 4.56 -9.78
CA ILE A 176 16.11 4.22 -8.35
C ILE A 176 14.95 3.36 -7.87
N LEU A 177 13.89 3.21 -8.66
CA LEU A 177 12.71 2.44 -8.28
C LEU A 177 13.04 0.99 -7.89
N PRO A 178 13.85 0.21 -8.63
CA PRO A 178 14.20 -1.15 -8.25
C PRO A 178 14.89 -1.25 -6.88
N TYR A 179 15.66 -0.26 -6.48
CA TYR A 179 16.28 -0.19 -5.16
C TYR A 179 15.25 0.04 -4.05
N ILE A 180 14.28 0.94 -4.27
CA ILE A 180 13.17 1.18 -3.34
C ILE A 180 12.32 -0.08 -3.19
N GLU A 181 11.99 -0.73 -4.29
CA GLU A 181 11.26 -2.00 -4.30
C GLU A 181 12.03 -3.10 -3.55
N SER A 182 13.36 -3.17 -3.74
CA SER A 182 14.25 -4.09 -3.03
C SER A 182 14.21 -3.87 -1.52
N PHE A 183 14.27 -2.62 -1.07
CA PHE A 183 14.15 -2.26 0.33
C PHE A 183 12.79 -2.67 0.91
N PHE A 184 11.70 -2.48 0.17
CA PHE A 184 10.37 -2.87 0.62
C PHE A 184 10.21 -4.40 0.70
N VAL A 185 10.71 -5.14 -0.28
CA VAL A 185 10.75 -6.62 -0.24
C VAL A 185 11.52 -7.10 0.99
N MET A 186 12.64 -6.44 1.30
CA MET A 186 13.44 -6.74 2.48
C MET A 186 12.63 -6.52 3.77
N CYS A 187 11.96 -5.38 3.89
CA CYS A 187 11.15 -5.05 5.06
C CYS A 187 9.91 -5.94 5.22
N GLU A 188 9.30 -6.40 4.13
CA GLU A 188 8.04 -7.14 4.17
C GLU A 188 8.22 -8.66 4.20
N LYS A 189 9.14 -9.19 3.38
CA LYS A 189 9.16 -10.63 3.05
C LYS A 189 10.38 -11.38 3.57
N LEU A 190 11.50 -10.70 3.76
CA LEU A 190 12.77 -11.31 4.21
C LEU A 190 12.98 -11.11 5.71
N HIS A 191 11.89 -11.13 6.45
CA HIS A 191 11.90 -11.08 7.89
C HIS A 191 11.77 -12.50 8.44
N PRO A 192 12.78 -13.05 9.11
CA PRO A 192 12.58 -14.24 9.90
C PRO A 192 11.76 -13.84 11.15
N GLY A 193 10.44 -13.95 11.05
CA GLY A 193 9.56 -13.87 12.21
C GLY A 193 9.90 -15.00 13.17
N GLN A 194 9.89 -14.74 14.48
CA GLN A 194 9.86 -15.81 15.46
C GLN A 194 8.63 -16.69 15.18
N PRO A 195 8.76 -18.01 15.15
CA PRO A 195 7.61 -18.90 15.01
C PRO A 195 6.64 -18.63 16.16
N GLY A 196 5.43 -18.15 15.84
CA GLY A 196 4.37 -17.88 16.81
C GLY A 196 3.92 -16.44 16.99
N ALA A 197 4.54 -15.45 16.37
CA ALA A 197 4.04 -14.09 16.37
C ALA A 197 2.98 -13.93 15.27
N SER A 198 1.71 -13.87 15.65
CA SER A 198 0.62 -13.48 14.76
C SER A 198 0.94 -12.11 14.15
N GLN A 199 0.91 -12.05 12.80
CA GLN A 199 1.22 -10.86 12.00
C GLN A 199 0.11 -9.79 12.11
N ASP A 200 -0.31 -9.43 13.31
CA ASP A 200 -1.18 -8.27 13.50
C ASP A 200 -0.33 -7.02 13.67
N PHE A 201 -0.27 -6.23 12.59
CA PHE A 201 0.25 -4.89 12.57
C PHE A 201 -0.61 -3.97 13.45
N SER A 202 -0.46 -4.06 14.75
CA SER A 202 -1.03 -3.06 15.66
C SER A 202 -0.09 -1.86 15.72
N LEU A 203 -0.26 -0.94 14.77
CA LEU A 203 0.50 0.31 14.66
C LEU A 203 0.06 1.38 15.67
N ALA A 204 -0.80 1.03 16.63
CA ALA A 204 -1.24 1.93 17.69
C ALA A 204 -0.10 2.33 18.67
N ALA A 205 1.05 1.63 18.63
CA ALA A 205 2.12 1.84 19.60
C ALA A 205 3.19 2.88 19.20
N VAL A 206 3.12 3.46 18.00
CA VAL A 206 4.15 4.41 17.51
C VAL A 206 3.71 5.87 17.63
N SER A 207 2.47 6.15 18.01
CA SER A 207 1.95 7.53 18.13
C SER A 207 2.24 8.25 19.46
N ASP A 208 2.79 7.56 20.47
CA ASP A 208 2.86 8.11 21.84
C ASP A 208 4.28 8.32 22.37
N VAL A 209 5.29 8.51 21.53
CA VAL A 209 6.69 8.71 22.00
C VAL A 209 7.13 10.18 22.01
N GLU A 210 6.33 11.12 21.54
CA GLU A 210 6.73 12.54 21.50
C GLU A 210 5.88 13.49 22.35
N ASP A 211 5.41 13.11 23.54
CA ASP A 211 5.02 14.12 24.54
C ASP A 211 4.90 13.50 25.95
N ALA A 212 6.03 13.32 26.61
CA ALA A 212 6.05 13.05 28.03
C ALA A 212 7.20 13.78 28.71
N SER A 213 7.04 15.08 28.84
CA SER A 213 7.68 15.85 29.93
C SER A 213 6.59 16.48 30.78
N THR A 214 6.50 16.02 31.99
CA THR A 214 6.05 16.55 33.28
C THR A 214 4.97 15.73 34.01
N SER A 215 5.43 15.27 35.14
CA SER A 215 4.81 15.18 36.51
C SER A 215 3.80 14.07 36.79
N ASP A 216 4.22 13.37 37.81
CA ASP A 216 3.50 12.85 38.99
C ASP A 216 2.96 11.41 38.97
N GLY A 217 3.50 10.74 40.00
CA GLY A 217 3.39 9.36 40.36
C GLY A 217 2.00 8.77 40.47
N GLN A 218 1.85 7.63 39.82
CA GLN A 218 1.05 6.49 40.28
C GLN A 218 1.49 5.21 39.58
N GLN A 219 1.72 4.16 40.36
CA GLN A 219 2.08 2.82 39.97
C GLN A 219 1.13 2.30 38.87
N LYS A 220 1.64 2.16 37.66
CA LYS A 220 0.99 1.34 36.61
C LYS A 220 1.82 0.08 36.42
N THR A 221 1.11 -1.05 36.49
CA THR A 221 1.58 -2.38 36.11
C THR A 221 2.37 -2.36 34.80
N PRO A 222 3.44 -3.16 34.66
CA PRO A 222 4.26 -3.16 33.44
C PRO A 222 3.41 -3.64 32.26
N VAL A 223 2.99 -2.70 31.44
CA VAL A 223 2.52 -2.98 30.07
C VAL A 223 3.72 -3.61 29.36
N SER A 224 3.56 -4.85 28.93
CA SER A 224 4.54 -5.54 28.10
C SER A 224 4.86 -4.64 26.91
N VAL A 225 6.05 -4.05 26.93
CA VAL A 225 6.59 -3.30 25.78
C VAL A 225 6.72 -4.33 24.66
N LEU A 226 5.76 -4.33 23.75
CA LEU A 226 5.84 -5.05 22.49
C LEU A 226 7.13 -4.59 21.82
N LYS A 227 8.10 -5.48 21.65
CA LYS A 227 9.33 -5.23 20.90
C LYS A 227 8.88 -4.88 19.48
N VAL A 228 8.83 -3.59 19.18
CA VAL A 228 8.62 -3.09 17.83
C VAL A 228 9.82 -3.56 17.02
N ASP A 229 9.54 -4.33 15.98
CA ASP A 229 10.55 -4.92 15.14
C ASP A 229 11.40 -3.82 14.47
N GLU A 230 12.72 -3.90 14.60
CA GLU A 230 13.68 -2.90 14.11
C GLU A 230 13.49 -2.57 12.61
N LYS A 231 13.01 -3.52 11.81
CA LYS A 231 12.75 -3.31 10.38
C LYS A 231 11.47 -2.53 10.09
N HIS A 232 10.46 -2.68 10.93
CA HIS A 232 9.30 -1.81 10.86
C HIS A 232 9.68 -0.37 11.19
N ILE A 233 10.58 -0.18 12.15
CA ILE A 233 11.14 1.14 12.45
C ILE A 233 11.92 1.69 11.25
N ALA A 234 12.75 0.88 10.59
CA ALA A 234 13.49 1.29 9.40
C ALA A 234 12.56 1.68 8.25
N PHE A 235 11.51 0.88 7.99
CA PHE A 235 10.50 1.17 6.98
C PHE A 235 9.75 2.47 7.29
N VAL A 236 9.31 2.67 8.54
CA VAL A 236 8.60 3.87 8.98
C VAL A 236 9.47 5.11 8.78
N LYS A 237 10.71 5.09 9.27
CA LYS A 237 11.67 6.21 9.12
C LYS A 237 11.96 6.53 7.65
N PHE A 238 12.17 5.51 6.83
CA PHE A 238 12.41 5.68 5.40
C PHE A 238 11.20 6.27 4.69
N SER A 239 10.01 5.73 4.95
CA SER A 239 8.76 6.18 4.32
C SER A 239 8.36 7.59 4.74
N GLU A 240 8.63 7.98 5.98
CA GLU A 240 8.41 9.34 6.49
C GLU A 240 9.36 10.33 5.82
N LYS A 241 10.65 10.01 5.82
CA LYS A 241 11.70 10.86 5.25
C LYS A 241 11.50 11.09 3.74
N HIS A 242 11.15 10.06 2.97
CA HIS A 242 11.02 10.09 1.52
C HIS A 242 9.58 10.11 1.01
N ARG A 243 8.65 10.58 1.85
CA ARG A 243 7.23 10.59 1.56
C ARG A 243 6.87 11.26 0.24
N LYS A 244 7.53 12.39 -0.09
CA LYS A 244 7.28 13.14 -1.33
C LYS A 244 7.55 12.30 -2.57
N LEU A 245 8.73 11.71 -2.64
CA LEU A 245 9.15 10.89 -3.77
C LEU A 245 8.30 9.61 -3.89
N LEU A 246 8.05 8.91 -2.79
CA LEU A 246 7.23 7.70 -2.79
C LEU A 246 5.81 7.98 -3.31
N ASN A 247 5.19 9.07 -2.87
CA ASN A 247 3.86 9.46 -3.37
C ASN A 247 3.88 9.91 -4.83
N ALA A 248 4.97 10.50 -5.31
CA ALA A 248 5.14 10.81 -6.73
C ALA A 248 5.21 9.54 -7.60
N PHE A 249 5.91 8.50 -7.14
CA PHE A 249 5.91 7.18 -7.78
C PHE A 249 4.52 6.55 -7.85
N ILE A 250 3.80 6.54 -6.71
CA ILE A 250 2.44 5.99 -6.64
C ILE A 250 1.50 6.73 -7.60
N ARG A 251 1.62 8.07 -7.68
CA ARG A 251 0.80 8.88 -8.59
C ARG A 251 1.06 8.55 -10.04
N GLN A 252 2.32 8.33 -10.42
CA GLN A 252 2.68 7.96 -11.78
C GLN A 252 2.26 6.51 -12.10
N ASN A 253 2.36 5.61 -11.13
CA ASN A 253 1.99 4.20 -11.27
C ASN A 253 1.20 3.71 -10.04
N PRO A 254 -0.13 3.89 -10.02
CA PRO A 254 -0.98 3.47 -8.89
C PRO A 254 -0.90 1.96 -8.59
N GLY A 255 -0.54 1.14 -9.58
CA GLY A 255 -0.37 -0.31 -9.41
C GLY A 255 0.77 -0.70 -8.46
N LEU A 256 1.69 0.20 -8.13
CA LEU A 256 2.75 -0.06 -7.15
C LEU A 256 2.18 -0.39 -5.76
N LEU A 257 1.07 0.23 -5.35
CA LEU A 257 0.42 -0.06 -4.06
C LEU A 257 -0.11 -1.50 -3.95
N GLU A 258 -0.40 -2.14 -5.08
CA GLU A 258 -0.87 -3.54 -5.10
C GLU A 258 0.27 -4.55 -5.25
N LYS A 259 1.47 -4.07 -5.58
CA LYS A 259 2.65 -4.89 -5.86
C LYS A 259 3.73 -4.63 -4.80
N SER A 260 4.75 -3.89 -5.21
CA SER A 260 5.98 -3.68 -4.42
C SER A 260 5.80 -2.69 -3.25
N PHE A 261 4.81 -1.79 -3.31
CA PHE A 261 4.52 -0.82 -2.24
C PHE A 261 3.35 -1.24 -1.34
N SER A 262 2.96 -2.53 -1.35
CA SER A 262 1.87 -3.08 -0.53
C SER A 262 2.03 -2.79 0.97
N LEU A 263 3.28 -2.73 1.45
CA LEU A 263 3.57 -2.39 2.83
C LEU A 263 3.09 -0.98 3.23
N MET A 264 3.03 -0.03 2.30
CA MET A 264 2.49 1.31 2.56
C MET A 264 0.99 1.30 2.85
N LEU A 265 0.23 0.31 2.34
CA LEU A 265 -1.20 0.17 2.67
C LEU A 265 -1.42 -0.21 4.14
N LYS A 266 -0.43 -0.85 4.78
CA LYS A 266 -0.46 -1.16 6.22
C LYS A 266 -0.20 0.10 7.08
N VAL A 267 0.40 1.14 6.49
CA VAL A 267 0.70 2.43 7.13
C VAL A 267 0.16 3.60 6.30
N PRO A 268 -1.17 3.73 6.18
CA PRO A 268 -1.80 4.65 5.23
C PRO A 268 -1.51 6.13 5.49
N ARG A 269 -0.97 6.50 6.66
CA ARG A 269 -0.56 7.89 6.96
C ARG A 269 0.53 8.42 6.01
N PHE A 270 1.34 7.54 5.41
CA PHE A 270 2.39 7.91 4.46
C PHE A 270 1.88 8.08 3.03
N ILE A 271 0.66 7.64 2.74
CA ILE A 271 0.04 7.79 1.42
C ILE A 271 -0.76 9.10 1.40
N ASP A 272 -0.53 9.93 0.39
CA ASP A 272 -1.27 11.17 0.20
C ASP A 272 -2.73 10.91 -0.17
N PHE A 273 -3.60 11.87 0.16
CA PHE A 273 -5.04 11.74 -0.02
C PHE A 273 -5.42 11.39 -1.46
N ASP A 274 -4.83 12.06 -2.46
CA ASP A 274 -5.14 11.81 -3.87
C ASP A 274 -4.75 10.41 -4.32
N ASN A 275 -3.63 9.88 -3.83
CA ASN A 275 -3.21 8.52 -4.08
C ASN A 275 -4.14 7.49 -3.41
N LYS A 276 -4.58 7.76 -2.17
CA LYS A 276 -5.61 6.94 -1.49
C LYS A 276 -6.91 6.93 -2.28
N ARG A 277 -7.35 8.10 -2.74
CA ARG A 277 -8.56 8.25 -3.54
C ARG A 277 -8.45 7.47 -4.86
N SER A 278 -7.34 7.61 -5.58
CA SER A 278 -7.11 6.87 -6.82
C SER A 278 -7.07 5.36 -6.62
N HIS A 279 -6.39 4.89 -5.56
CA HIS A 279 -6.34 3.47 -5.22
C HIS A 279 -7.73 2.92 -4.87
N PHE A 280 -8.49 3.64 -4.05
CA PHE A 280 -9.87 3.28 -3.68
C PHE A 280 -10.77 3.20 -4.92
N ARG A 281 -10.69 4.19 -5.81
CA ARG A 281 -11.41 4.20 -7.09
C ARG A 281 -11.09 2.99 -7.95
N SER A 282 -9.80 2.69 -8.11
CA SER A 282 -9.36 1.52 -8.87
C SER A 282 -9.94 0.22 -8.31
N LYS A 283 -9.91 0.07 -6.98
CA LYS A 283 -10.47 -1.12 -6.30
C LYS A 283 -11.97 -1.27 -6.52
N ILE A 284 -12.73 -0.19 -6.42
CA ILE A 284 -14.17 -0.22 -6.67
C ILE A 284 -14.44 -0.57 -8.14
N LYS A 285 -13.77 0.10 -9.08
CA LYS A 285 -13.95 -0.15 -10.51
C LYS A 285 -13.73 -1.62 -10.89
N HIS A 286 -12.69 -2.24 -10.36
CA HIS A 286 -12.45 -3.68 -10.58
C HIS A 286 -13.53 -4.60 -9.98
N GLN A 287 -14.24 -4.15 -8.94
CA GLN A 287 -15.36 -4.90 -8.38
C GLN A 287 -16.65 -4.77 -9.21
N HIS A 288 -16.76 -3.71 -10.02
CA HIS A 288 -17.94 -3.43 -10.85
C HIS A 288 -17.93 -4.08 -12.24
N ASP A 289 -16.83 -4.70 -12.67
CA ASP A 289 -16.75 -5.43 -13.95
C ASP A 289 -17.68 -6.68 -14.00
N HIS A 290 -18.34 -7.00 -12.90
CA HIS A 290 -19.41 -8.00 -12.85
C HIS A 290 -20.76 -7.32 -13.10
N HIS A 291 -21.50 -7.79 -14.12
CA HIS A 291 -22.83 -7.32 -14.47
C HIS A 291 -23.81 -7.48 -13.28
N HIS A 292 -23.96 -6.43 -12.49
CA HIS A 292 -24.98 -6.38 -11.45
C HIS A 292 -26.28 -5.82 -12.02
N SER A 293 -27.40 -6.41 -11.63
CA SER A 293 -28.73 -5.92 -12.02
C SER A 293 -28.93 -4.50 -11.46
N PRO A 294 -29.47 -3.57 -12.25
CA PRO A 294 -29.73 -2.21 -11.78
C PRO A 294 -30.70 -2.24 -10.57
N LEU A 295 -30.34 -1.52 -9.52
CA LEU A 295 -31.15 -1.36 -8.33
C LEU A 295 -32.14 -0.21 -8.53
N ARG A 296 -33.43 -0.50 -8.58
CA ARG A 296 -34.47 0.52 -8.71
C ARG A 296 -35.18 0.74 -7.37
N ILE A 297 -35.38 2.00 -7.00
CA ILE A 297 -36.17 2.39 -5.85
C ILE A 297 -37.23 3.42 -6.26
N SER A 298 -38.39 3.38 -5.60
CA SER A 298 -39.48 4.32 -5.84
C SER A 298 -39.88 4.99 -4.53
N VAL A 299 -39.73 6.29 -4.43
CA VAL A 299 -39.85 7.05 -3.20
C VAL A 299 -40.81 8.23 -3.34
N ARG A 300 -41.55 8.55 -2.28
CA ARG A 300 -42.33 9.76 -2.17
C ARG A 300 -41.46 10.89 -1.61
N ARG A 301 -41.53 12.08 -2.17
CA ARG A 301 -40.71 13.23 -1.69
C ARG A 301 -40.96 13.53 -0.22
N ALA A 302 -42.22 13.49 0.23
CA ALA A 302 -42.56 13.76 1.62
C ALA A 302 -42.06 12.70 2.62
N TYR A 303 -41.80 11.49 2.17
CA TYR A 303 -41.38 10.32 2.99
C TYR A 303 -40.08 9.73 2.50
N ILE A 304 -39.16 10.59 2.02
CA ILE A 304 -37.93 10.15 1.35
C ILE A 304 -37.04 9.27 2.24
N LEU A 305 -36.96 9.57 3.54
CA LEU A 305 -36.19 8.81 4.51
C LEU A 305 -36.78 7.42 4.73
N GLU A 306 -38.08 7.37 5.05
CA GLU A 306 -38.78 6.14 5.39
C GLU A 306 -38.89 5.20 4.18
N ASP A 307 -39.25 5.73 3.00
CA ASP A 307 -39.38 4.91 1.79
C ASP A 307 -38.01 4.38 1.34
N SER A 308 -36.95 5.17 1.42
CA SER A 308 -35.59 4.75 1.11
C SER A 308 -35.08 3.71 2.09
N TYR A 309 -35.30 3.93 3.39
CA TYR A 309 -34.94 3.00 4.44
C TYR A 309 -35.60 1.64 4.21
N ASN A 310 -36.93 1.60 4.00
CA ASN A 310 -37.69 0.36 3.81
C ASN A 310 -37.22 -0.41 2.57
N GLN A 311 -36.87 0.25 1.49
CA GLN A 311 -36.45 -0.41 0.26
C GLN A 311 -34.98 -0.85 0.25
N LEU A 312 -34.08 -0.15 0.99
CA LEU A 312 -32.66 -0.44 0.97
C LEU A 312 -32.15 -1.26 2.16
N ARG A 313 -32.85 -1.23 3.32
CA ARG A 313 -32.36 -1.88 4.56
C ARG A 313 -32.15 -3.38 4.41
N MET A 314 -32.97 -4.06 3.62
CA MET A 314 -32.95 -5.52 3.45
C MET A 314 -32.21 -5.98 2.18
N ARG A 315 -31.73 -5.05 1.37
CA ARG A 315 -30.98 -5.41 0.15
C ARG A 315 -29.64 -6.08 0.47
N SER A 316 -29.27 -7.05 -0.34
CA SER A 316 -27.95 -7.67 -0.22
C SER A 316 -26.83 -6.69 -0.61
N THR A 317 -25.61 -6.95 -0.16
CA THR A 317 -24.42 -6.18 -0.59
C THR A 317 -24.20 -6.27 -2.10
N GLN A 318 -24.61 -7.37 -2.73
CA GLN A 318 -24.48 -7.54 -4.18
C GLN A 318 -25.49 -6.68 -4.94
N ASP A 319 -26.74 -6.57 -4.44
CA ASP A 319 -27.76 -5.71 -5.04
C ASP A 319 -27.32 -4.22 -5.01
N LEU A 320 -26.64 -3.83 -3.92
CA LEU A 320 -26.16 -2.45 -3.75
C LEU A 320 -24.98 -2.08 -4.66
N LYS A 321 -24.33 -3.06 -5.31
CA LYS A 321 -23.31 -2.83 -6.33
C LYS A 321 -23.90 -2.51 -7.71
N GLY A 322 -25.20 -2.73 -7.89
CA GLY A 322 -25.88 -2.36 -9.14
C GLY A 322 -26.09 -0.84 -9.25
N ARG A 323 -26.15 -0.36 -10.49
CA ARG A 323 -26.44 1.07 -10.74
C ARG A 323 -27.80 1.42 -10.11
N LEU A 324 -27.78 2.40 -9.19
CA LEU A 324 -28.99 2.89 -8.57
C LEU A 324 -29.79 3.77 -9.55
N THR A 325 -31.09 3.53 -9.65
CA THR A 325 -32.06 4.33 -10.41
C THR A 325 -33.20 4.70 -9.49
N VAL A 326 -33.49 5.97 -9.38
CA VAL A 326 -34.52 6.52 -8.49
C VAL A 326 -35.71 7.00 -9.29
N HIS A 327 -36.91 6.65 -8.80
CA HIS A 327 -38.17 7.16 -9.30
C HIS A 327 -38.91 7.88 -8.16
N PHE A 328 -39.29 9.12 -8.37
CA PHE A 328 -40.17 9.85 -7.45
C PHE A 328 -41.63 9.56 -7.81
N GLN A 329 -42.40 9.07 -6.85
CA GLN A 329 -43.79 8.69 -7.07
C GLN A 329 -44.64 9.92 -7.42
N GLY A 330 -45.43 9.80 -8.49
CA GLY A 330 -46.27 10.89 -8.99
C GLY A 330 -45.57 11.87 -9.92
N GLU A 331 -44.30 11.62 -10.27
CA GLU A 331 -43.54 12.44 -11.20
C GLU A 331 -43.23 11.65 -12.47
N GLU A 332 -43.31 12.33 -13.62
CA GLU A 332 -42.89 11.78 -14.89
C GLU A 332 -41.42 12.06 -15.11
N GLY A 333 -40.62 11.04 -15.44
CA GLY A 333 -39.20 11.20 -15.78
C GLY A 333 -38.45 9.88 -15.83
N ILE A 334 -37.47 9.84 -16.73
CA ILE A 334 -36.50 8.75 -16.80
C ILE A 334 -35.23 9.22 -16.09
N ASP A 335 -34.75 8.44 -15.13
CA ASP A 335 -33.54 8.76 -14.40
C ASP A 335 -32.29 8.51 -15.27
N ALA A 336 -31.76 9.58 -15.86
CA ALA A 336 -30.47 9.60 -16.53
C ALA A 336 -29.29 9.95 -15.58
N GLY A 337 -29.54 9.87 -14.25
CA GLY A 337 -28.60 10.24 -13.19
C GLY A 337 -28.98 11.53 -12.43
N GLY A 338 -29.85 12.35 -12.98
CA GLY A 338 -30.33 13.59 -12.36
C GLY A 338 -31.22 13.34 -11.15
N LEU A 339 -32.20 12.44 -11.27
CA LEU A 339 -33.12 12.06 -10.18
C LEU A 339 -32.38 11.35 -9.04
N THR A 340 -31.43 10.48 -9.36
CA THR A 340 -30.58 9.83 -8.36
C THR A 340 -29.74 10.86 -7.60
N ARG A 341 -29.13 11.85 -8.26
CA ARG A 341 -28.38 12.94 -7.60
C ARG A 341 -29.27 13.78 -6.70
N GLU A 342 -30.46 14.13 -7.17
CA GLU A 342 -31.45 14.88 -6.39
C GLU A 342 -31.90 14.09 -5.15
N TRP A 343 -32.11 12.79 -5.30
CA TRP A 343 -32.45 11.91 -4.19
C TRP A 343 -31.36 11.90 -3.13
N TYR A 344 -30.08 11.76 -3.49
CA TYR A 344 -28.98 11.84 -2.53
C TYR A 344 -28.95 13.19 -1.80
N GLN A 345 -29.14 14.30 -2.51
CA GLN A 345 -29.15 15.63 -1.91
C GLN A 345 -30.32 15.80 -0.94
N SER A 346 -31.50 15.36 -1.32
CA SER A 346 -32.70 15.48 -0.50
C SER A 346 -32.64 14.55 0.72
N LEU A 347 -32.22 13.31 0.51
CA LEU A 347 -32.08 12.33 1.58
C LEU A 347 -31.01 12.74 2.60
N SER A 348 -29.86 13.25 2.16
CA SER A 348 -28.79 13.71 3.06
C SER A 348 -29.27 14.87 3.94
N ARG A 349 -30.03 15.81 3.42
CA ARG A 349 -30.60 16.89 4.23
C ARG A 349 -31.49 16.37 5.35
N VAL A 350 -32.30 15.35 5.08
CA VAL A 350 -33.17 14.75 6.10
C VAL A 350 -32.37 13.93 7.10
N ILE A 351 -31.39 13.12 6.66
CA ILE A 351 -30.55 12.30 7.54
C ILE A 351 -29.76 13.15 8.54
N PHE A 352 -29.21 14.28 8.09
CA PHE A 352 -28.38 15.17 8.91
C PHE A 352 -29.17 16.31 9.57
N ASP A 353 -30.50 16.38 9.37
CA ASP A 353 -31.37 17.29 10.10
C ASP A 353 -31.38 16.96 11.60
N LYS A 354 -31.36 18.00 12.44
CA LYS A 354 -31.38 17.83 13.91
C LYS A 354 -32.62 17.11 14.39
N GLY A 355 -33.75 17.28 13.70
CA GLY A 355 -35.03 16.63 14.01
C GLY A 355 -35.02 15.11 13.77
N ALA A 356 -34.15 14.61 12.91
CA ALA A 356 -34.00 13.16 12.69
C ALA A 356 -33.33 12.46 13.88
N LEU A 357 -32.67 13.17 14.80
CA LEU A 357 -31.97 12.66 15.98
C LEU A 357 -30.90 11.61 15.72
N LEU A 358 -30.48 11.44 14.47
CA LEU A 358 -29.46 10.45 14.08
C LEU A 358 -28.04 10.99 14.28
N PHE A 359 -27.78 12.23 13.89
CA PHE A 359 -26.46 12.84 13.96
C PHE A 359 -26.50 14.18 14.68
N THR A 360 -25.38 14.56 15.28
CA THR A 360 -25.14 15.89 15.86
C THR A 360 -23.83 16.43 15.32
N THR A 361 -23.71 17.75 15.27
CA THR A 361 -22.51 18.45 14.82
C THR A 361 -21.48 18.54 15.91
N VAL A 362 -20.19 18.55 15.52
CA VAL A 362 -19.04 18.70 16.42
C VAL A 362 -18.22 19.91 15.96
N GLY A 363 -17.77 20.71 16.92
CA GLY A 363 -16.90 21.86 16.65
C GLY A 363 -17.56 22.92 15.78
N ASN A 364 -17.01 23.16 14.59
CA ASN A 364 -17.41 24.22 13.65
C ASN A 364 -18.64 23.89 12.77
N GLU A 365 -19.49 22.97 13.19
CA GLU A 365 -20.70 22.52 12.49
C GLU A 365 -20.47 21.81 11.13
N SER A 366 -19.24 21.59 10.72
CA SER A 366 -18.91 20.88 9.46
C SER A 366 -18.70 19.37 9.63
N THR A 367 -18.56 18.92 10.87
CA THR A 367 -18.32 17.51 11.21
C THR A 367 -19.48 16.92 11.98
N PHE A 368 -19.92 15.73 11.58
CA PHE A 368 -21.02 15.02 12.20
C PHE A 368 -20.53 13.81 13.00
N GLN A 369 -21.21 13.54 14.12
CA GLN A 369 -21.04 12.31 14.90
C GLN A 369 -22.41 11.71 15.21
N PRO A 370 -22.49 10.40 15.51
CA PRO A 370 -23.73 9.79 15.99
C PRO A 370 -24.28 10.52 17.21
N ASN A 371 -25.58 10.80 17.20
CA ASN A 371 -26.24 11.48 18.30
C ASN A 371 -26.54 10.46 19.42
N PRO A 372 -26.07 10.65 20.66
CA PRO A 372 -26.39 9.75 21.77
C PRO A 372 -27.90 9.60 22.00
N ASN A 373 -28.67 10.66 21.74
CA ASN A 373 -30.12 10.66 21.88
C ASN A 373 -30.84 9.82 20.81
N SER A 374 -30.14 9.32 19.81
CA SER A 374 -30.73 8.40 18.81
C SER A 374 -31.35 7.15 19.44
N VAL A 375 -30.91 6.78 20.65
CA VAL A 375 -31.45 5.64 21.43
C VAL A 375 -32.96 5.72 21.71
N TYR A 376 -33.54 6.91 21.65
CA TYR A 376 -34.98 7.09 21.77
C TYR A 376 -35.79 6.58 20.54
N GLN A 377 -35.10 6.34 19.43
CA GLN A 377 -35.71 5.72 18.25
C GLN A 377 -35.48 4.22 18.29
N THR A 378 -36.57 3.45 18.17
CA THR A 378 -36.55 1.99 18.34
C THR A 378 -35.60 1.26 17.39
N GLU A 379 -35.41 1.76 16.16
CA GLU A 379 -34.56 1.13 15.14
C GLU A 379 -33.30 1.95 14.82
N HIS A 380 -32.81 2.76 15.75
CA HIS A 380 -31.72 3.72 15.47
C HIS A 380 -30.46 3.06 14.87
N LEU A 381 -30.07 1.87 15.36
CA LEU A 381 -28.90 1.14 14.82
C LEU A 381 -29.13 0.68 13.38
N SER A 382 -30.35 0.31 13.04
CA SER A 382 -30.73 -0.06 11.68
C SER A 382 -30.69 1.15 10.74
N TYR A 383 -31.07 2.34 11.23
CA TYR A 383 -30.90 3.59 10.49
C TYR A 383 -29.44 3.94 10.27
N PHE A 384 -28.54 3.80 11.24
CA PHE A 384 -27.11 3.98 11.03
C PHE A 384 -26.54 3.03 9.99
N LYS A 385 -26.94 1.76 10.02
CA LYS A 385 -26.53 0.78 9.01
C LYS A 385 -27.04 1.18 7.62
N PHE A 386 -28.27 1.67 7.52
CA PHE A 386 -28.83 2.20 6.28
C PHE A 386 -28.06 3.41 5.77
N VAL A 387 -27.74 4.37 6.64
CA VAL A 387 -26.92 5.55 6.26
C VAL A 387 -25.57 5.10 5.74
N GLY A 388 -24.91 4.15 6.39
CA GLY A 388 -23.65 3.58 5.90
C GLY A 388 -23.77 2.99 4.48
N ARG A 389 -24.89 2.32 4.17
CA ARG A 389 -25.16 1.81 2.81
C ARG A 389 -25.34 2.95 1.80
N VAL A 390 -26.08 3.99 2.17
CA VAL A 390 -26.30 5.18 1.32
C VAL A 390 -24.96 5.89 1.03
N VAL A 391 -24.12 6.06 2.05
CA VAL A 391 -22.78 6.66 1.88
C VAL A 391 -21.91 5.81 0.95
N SER A 392 -21.95 4.49 1.08
CA SER A 392 -21.20 3.59 0.20
C SER A 392 -21.63 3.74 -1.26
N THR A 393 -22.95 3.72 -1.55
CA THR A 393 -23.47 3.88 -2.92
C THR A 393 -23.22 5.31 -3.46
N CYS A 394 -23.24 6.35 -2.61
CA CYS A 394 -22.89 7.71 -3.00
C CYS A 394 -21.43 7.84 -3.42
N SER A 395 -20.51 7.14 -2.74
CA SER A 395 -19.09 7.13 -3.09
C SER A 395 -18.84 6.62 -4.51
N GLU A 396 -19.68 5.71 -5.00
CA GLU A 396 -19.63 5.21 -6.39
C GLU A 396 -20.06 6.27 -7.40
N LEU A 397 -21.15 6.99 -7.12
CA LEU A 397 -21.66 8.06 -7.99
C LEU A 397 -20.74 9.27 -8.12
N LEU A 398 -19.92 9.54 -7.10
CA LEU A 398 -18.91 10.60 -7.13
C LEU A 398 -17.67 10.21 -7.93
N LEU A 399 -17.62 8.95 -8.42
CA LEU A 399 -16.51 8.39 -9.17
C LEU A 399 -16.72 8.50 -10.71
N ASP A 400 -17.94 8.65 -11.18
CA ASP A 400 -18.33 8.94 -12.56
C ASP A 400 -18.41 10.47 -12.79
#